data_c347a17c0249c9ebe0338c0e0bb874cb
#
_entry.id   c347a17c0249c9ebe0338c0e0bb874cb
#
_cell.length_a   1.000
_cell.length_b   1.000
_cell.length_c   1.000
_cell.angle_alpha   90.00
_cell.angle_beta   90.00
_cell.angle_gamma   90.00
#
_symmetry.space_group_name_H-M   'P 1'
#
loop_
_entity.id
_entity.type
_entity.pdbx_description
1 polymer ?
#
loop_
_entity_poly.entity_id
_entity_poly.type
_entity_poly.pdbx_seq_one_letter_code
_entity_poly.pdbx_strand_id
1 'polypeptide(L)'
;MSGICEGRVCVITGAGRGIGREYALMLAGQGAKIVVNDLGGDMTGEGEDASPAQQVVAEIEAMGGEAIANGANVADFEAAGEMIQQAVDHFGRLDVLVNNAGILRDRMLVNMAEGEWDAVIGVHLKGTFGPTRHAAAHWRELVKAGETVDARIINTTSPSGIYGNVGQTNYGAAKAGIAAFTVISAMELERYGVTSNAIAPAAITRMTEDLGMGQLDEETKASMAPHWIAPIVTWLASAESKGVTGRIFQVSGRELAVAEGWHKGPAVTPTDDPTEIGPLVAELMADARPNADMFGNDN
;
A
#
# COMPACT_ATOMS: atom_id res chain seq x y z
N MET A 1 1.37 0.17 -29.86
CA MET A 1 2.11 -0.84 -29.05
C MET A 1 1.16 -1.24 -27.94
N SER A 2 1.01 -2.52 -27.65
CA SER A 2 0.25 -2.98 -26.49
C SER A 2 0.92 -2.47 -25.20
N GLY A 3 0.12 -2.06 -24.21
CA GLY A 3 0.65 -1.61 -22.93
C GLY A 3 1.24 -2.76 -22.11
N ILE A 4 2.07 -2.43 -21.10
CA ILE A 4 2.74 -3.46 -20.25
C ILE A 4 1.76 -4.21 -19.32
N CYS A 5 0.51 -3.75 -19.19
CA CYS A 5 -0.56 -4.37 -18.41
C CYS A 5 -1.72 -4.88 -19.27
N GLU A 6 -1.50 -5.07 -20.58
CA GLU A 6 -2.52 -5.49 -21.54
C GLU A 6 -3.31 -6.71 -21.07
N GLY A 7 -4.64 -6.59 -20.99
CA GLY A 7 -5.57 -7.64 -20.60
C GLY A 7 -5.56 -8.05 -19.13
N ARG A 8 -4.75 -7.42 -18.28
CA ARG A 8 -4.77 -7.66 -16.82
C ARG A 8 -6.00 -7.01 -16.18
N VAL A 9 -6.57 -7.67 -15.21
CA VAL A 9 -7.68 -7.16 -14.38
C VAL A 9 -7.13 -6.72 -13.02
N CYS A 10 -7.33 -5.45 -12.70
CA CYS A 10 -6.79 -4.81 -11.50
C CYS A 10 -7.92 -4.31 -10.60
N VAL A 11 -7.91 -4.69 -9.33
CA VAL A 11 -8.71 -4.07 -8.27
C VAL A 11 -7.84 -3.06 -7.54
N ILE A 12 -8.30 -1.80 -7.42
CA ILE A 12 -7.56 -0.72 -6.75
C ILE A 12 -8.46 -0.12 -5.68
N THR A 13 -8.05 -0.20 -4.41
CA THR A 13 -8.81 0.38 -3.30
C THR A 13 -8.42 1.84 -3.06
N GLY A 14 -9.41 2.68 -2.70
CA GLY A 14 -9.20 4.11 -2.54
C GLY A 14 -8.82 4.80 -3.85
N ALA A 15 -9.42 4.37 -4.96
CA ALA A 15 -9.03 4.77 -6.31
C ALA A 15 -9.82 5.97 -6.88
N GLY A 16 -10.73 6.55 -6.12
CA GLY A 16 -11.53 7.69 -6.57
C GLY A 16 -10.78 9.02 -6.59
N ARG A 17 -9.66 9.15 -5.87
CA ARG A 17 -8.91 10.40 -5.70
C ARG A 17 -7.42 10.15 -5.47
N GLY A 18 -6.62 11.24 -5.53
CA GLY A 18 -5.19 11.23 -5.17
C GLY A 18 -4.38 10.20 -5.93
N ILE A 19 -3.45 9.53 -5.23
CA ILE A 19 -2.54 8.57 -5.85
C ILE A 19 -3.27 7.33 -6.41
N GLY A 20 -4.36 6.88 -5.75
CA GLY A 20 -5.16 5.75 -6.23
C GLY A 20 -5.83 6.02 -7.59
N ARG A 21 -6.31 7.25 -7.83
CA ARG A 21 -6.81 7.68 -9.14
C ARG A 21 -5.71 7.63 -10.20
N GLU A 22 -4.51 8.14 -9.88
CA GLU A 22 -3.37 8.10 -10.83
C GLU A 22 -2.97 6.65 -11.18
N TYR A 23 -3.07 5.71 -10.23
CA TYR A 23 -2.86 4.29 -10.52
C TYR A 23 -3.89 3.77 -11.50
N ALA A 24 -5.19 4.06 -11.27
CA ALA A 24 -6.27 3.59 -12.10
C ALA A 24 -6.13 4.09 -13.55
N LEU A 25 -5.84 5.38 -13.72
CA LEU A 25 -5.65 5.99 -15.03
C LEU A 25 -4.42 5.43 -15.76
N MET A 26 -3.28 5.31 -15.07
CA MET A 26 -2.05 4.83 -15.70
C MET A 26 -2.15 3.35 -16.06
N LEU A 27 -2.70 2.50 -15.18
CA LEU A 27 -2.91 1.08 -15.46
C LEU A 27 -3.87 0.87 -16.64
N ALA A 28 -4.99 1.62 -16.69
CA ALA A 28 -5.91 1.61 -17.81
C ALA A 28 -5.22 2.06 -19.12
N GLY A 29 -4.43 3.13 -19.07
CA GLY A 29 -3.62 3.59 -20.21
C GLY A 29 -2.58 2.57 -20.70
N GLN A 30 -2.22 1.59 -19.86
CA GLN A 30 -1.36 0.45 -20.20
C GLN A 30 -2.15 -0.84 -20.50
N GLY A 31 -3.45 -0.74 -20.76
CA GLY A 31 -4.29 -1.83 -21.26
C GLY A 31 -4.92 -2.71 -20.17
N ALA A 32 -4.85 -2.33 -18.91
CA ALA A 32 -5.53 -3.04 -17.83
C ALA A 32 -7.03 -2.68 -17.77
N LYS A 33 -7.85 -3.63 -17.30
CA LYS A 33 -9.25 -3.45 -16.92
C LYS A 33 -9.32 -3.18 -15.42
N ILE A 34 -10.09 -2.18 -14.99
CA ILE A 34 -9.99 -1.64 -13.65
C ILE A 34 -11.31 -1.79 -12.87
N VAL A 35 -11.22 -2.32 -11.65
CA VAL A 35 -12.24 -2.10 -10.61
C VAL A 35 -11.78 -0.93 -9.74
N VAL A 36 -12.47 0.19 -9.87
CA VAL A 36 -12.22 1.42 -9.12
C VAL A 36 -13.03 1.35 -7.82
N ASN A 37 -12.38 0.92 -6.73
CA ASN A 37 -13.03 0.92 -5.43
C ASN A 37 -12.75 2.23 -4.69
N ASP A 38 -13.81 2.89 -4.23
CA ASP A 38 -13.75 4.03 -3.32
C ASP A 38 -15.07 4.15 -2.56
N LEU A 39 -15.01 4.20 -1.24
CA LEU A 39 -16.19 4.42 -0.39
C LEU A 39 -16.73 5.86 -0.54
N GLY A 40 -15.87 6.79 -0.98
CA GLY A 40 -16.20 8.21 -1.14
C GLY A 40 -16.16 9.01 0.15
N GLY A 41 -15.69 8.43 1.25
CA GLY A 41 -15.53 9.11 2.51
C GLY A 41 -14.60 10.32 2.44
N ASP A 42 -14.66 11.17 3.46
CA ASP A 42 -13.71 12.26 3.64
C ASP A 42 -12.33 11.76 4.11
N MET A 43 -11.42 12.68 4.44
CA MET A 43 -10.06 12.33 4.90
C MET A 43 -10.03 11.57 6.23
N THR A 44 -11.08 11.75 7.05
CA THR A 44 -11.21 11.09 8.36
C THR A 44 -11.91 9.73 8.27
N GLY A 45 -12.42 9.38 7.08
CA GLY A 45 -13.14 8.13 6.82
C GLY A 45 -14.64 8.22 7.09
N GLU A 46 -15.21 9.43 7.16
CA GLU A 46 -16.64 9.63 7.37
C GLU A 46 -17.38 9.86 6.05
N GLY A 47 -18.61 9.37 5.97
CA GLY A 47 -19.48 9.52 4.79
C GLY A 47 -19.25 8.46 3.72
N GLU A 48 -20.20 8.43 2.78
CA GLU A 48 -20.20 7.56 1.59
C GLU A 48 -20.64 8.38 0.38
N ASP A 49 -19.88 8.31 -0.73
CA ASP A 49 -20.18 8.97 -1.98
C ASP A 49 -19.60 8.18 -3.16
N ALA A 50 -20.43 7.56 -3.96
CA ALA A 50 -20.01 6.78 -5.12
C ALA A 50 -19.47 7.64 -6.27
N SER A 51 -19.67 8.96 -6.26
CA SER A 51 -19.32 9.84 -7.38
C SER A 51 -17.82 9.89 -7.71
N PRO A 52 -16.87 9.84 -6.76
CA PRO A 52 -15.44 9.81 -7.08
C PRO A 52 -15.03 8.59 -7.89
N ALA A 53 -15.50 7.40 -7.51
CA ALA A 53 -15.22 6.16 -8.27
C ALA A 53 -15.83 6.24 -9.67
N GLN A 54 -17.07 6.71 -9.80
CA GLN A 54 -17.75 6.85 -11.09
C GLN A 54 -17.07 7.86 -12.01
N GLN A 55 -16.52 8.96 -11.46
CA GLN A 55 -15.74 9.93 -12.23
C GLN A 55 -14.49 9.31 -12.84
N VAL A 56 -13.73 8.52 -12.07
CA VAL A 56 -12.54 7.83 -12.57
C VAL A 56 -12.91 6.79 -13.61
N VAL A 57 -14.01 6.05 -13.44
CA VAL A 57 -14.53 5.14 -14.47
C VAL A 57 -14.81 5.89 -15.77
N ALA A 58 -15.51 7.01 -15.71
CA ALA A 58 -15.80 7.82 -16.90
C ALA A 58 -14.53 8.36 -17.59
N GLU A 59 -13.50 8.74 -16.82
CA GLU A 59 -12.21 9.15 -17.36
C GLU A 59 -11.50 7.99 -18.08
N ILE A 60 -11.53 6.80 -17.51
CA ILE A 60 -10.93 5.59 -18.11
C ILE A 60 -11.67 5.24 -19.41
N GLU A 61 -12.99 5.26 -19.42
CA GLU A 61 -13.81 5.02 -20.62
C GLU A 61 -13.54 6.08 -21.71
N ALA A 62 -13.39 7.35 -21.34
CA ALA A 62 -13.06 8.42 -22.26
C ALA A 62 -11.67 8.24 -22.93
N MET A 63 -10.74 7.53 -22.27
CA MET A 63 -9.45 7.14 -22.84
C MET A 63 -9.53 5.84 -23.68
N GLY A 64 -10.71 5.20 -23.77
CA GLY A 64 -10.91 3.94 -24.47
C GLY A 64 -10.58 2.69 -23.64
N GLY A 65 -10.40 2.82 -22.32
CA GLY A 65 -10.21 1.71 -21.40
C GLY A 65 -11.51 1.11 -20.88
N GLU A 66 -11.42 0.04 -20.08
CA GLU A 66 -12.57 -0.63 -19.46
C GLU A 66 -12.46 -0.52 -17.93
N ALA A 67 -13.52 -0.03 -17.27
CA ALA A 67 -13.54 0.05 -15.81
C ALA A 67 -14.96 -0.09 -15.25
N ILE A 68 -15.05 -0.51 -13.99
CA ILE A 68 -16.29 -0.50 -13.20
C ILE A 68 -16.03 0.12 -11.82
N ALA A 69 -17.06 0.76 -11.28
CA ALA A 69 -17.01 1.32 -9.93
C ALA A 69 -17.42 0.27 -8.88
N ASN A 70 -16.82 0.38 -7.69
CA ASN A 70 -17.15 -0.40 -6.50
C ASN A 70 -17.13 0.52 -5.27
N GLY A 71 -18.15 0.42 -4.40
CA GLY A 71 -18.29 1.23 -3.19
C GLY A 71 -18.05 0.45 -1.88
N ALA A 72 -17.43 -0.72 -1.93
CA ALA A 72 -17.22 -1.54 -0.74
C ALA A 72 -16.30 -0.85 0.29
N ASN A 73 -16.68 -0.96 1.56
CA ASN A 73 -15.81 -0.59 2.67
C ASN A 73 -14.74 -1.70 2.88
N VAL A 74 -13.47 -1.37 2.63
CA VAL A 74 -12.35 -2.32 2.78
C VAL A 74 -12.16 -2.83 4.21
N ALA A 75 -12.65 -2.11 5.22
CA ALA A 75 -12.62 -2.55 6.62
C ALA A 75 -13.69 -3.62 6.94
N ASP A 76 -14.68 -3.80 6.08
CA ASP A 76 -15.64 -4.89 6.14
C ASP A 76 -15.09 -6.10 5.35
N PHE A 77 -14.95 -7.23 6.06
CA PHE A 77 -14.32 -8.43 5.48
C PHE A 77 -15.17 -9.07 4.38
N GLU A 78 -16.49 -9.11 4.56
CA GLU A 78 -17.41 -9.70 3.58
C GLU A 78 -17.53 -8.81 2.34
N ALA A 79 -17.70 -7.50 2.53
CA ALA A 79 -17.74 -6.53 1.43
C ALA A 79 -16.42 -6.52 0.61
N ALA A 80 -15.27 -6.71 1.27
CA ALA A 80 -14.00 -6.91 0.58
C ALA A 80 -13.99 -8.18 -0.30
N GLY A 81 -14.64 -9.25 0.17
CA GLY A 81 -14.82 -10.48 -0.61
C GLY A 81 -15.71 -10.26 -1.84
N GLU A 82 -16.83 -9.56 -1.66
CA GLU A 82 -17.76 -9.23 -2.75
C GLU A 82 -17.08 -8.35 -3.82
N MET A 83 -16.22 -7.41 -3.42
CA MET A 83 -15.42 -6.61 -4.35
C MET A 83 -14.49 -7.47 -5.22
N ILE A 84 -13.79 -8.43 -4.63
CA ILE A 84 -12.93 -9.38 -5.37
C ILE A 84 -13.78 -10.23 -6.31
N GLN A 85 -14.92 -10.72 -5.84
CA GLN A 85 -15.83 -11.52 -6.65
C GLN A 85 -16.41 -10.71 -7.83
N GLN A 86 -16.75 -9.42 -7.62
CA GLN A 86 -17.23 -8.55 -8.70
C GLN A 86 -16.21 -8.44 -9.85
N ALA A 87 -14.90 -8.34 -9.53
CA ALA A 87 -13.87 -8.31 -10.57
C ALA A 87 -13.87 -9.60 -11.41
N VAL A 88 -13.96 -10.75 -10.73
CA VAL A 88 -13.99 -12.07 -11.38
C VAL A 88 -15.27 -12.26 -12.20
N ASP A 89 -16.43 -11.89 -11.67
CA ASP A 89 -17.71 -12.04 -12.35
C ASP A 89 -17.81 -11.15 -13.59
N HIS A 90 -17.29 -9.93 -13.51
CA HIS A 90 -17.41 -8.96 -14.60
C HIS A 90 -16.35 -9.16 -15.70
N PHE A 91 -15.10 -9.37 -15.31
CA PHE A 91 -13.98 -9.45 -16.26
C PHE A 91 -13.45 -10.88 -16.49
N GLY A 92 -13.98 -11.87 -15.77
CA GLY A 92 -13.60 -13.29 -15.90
C GLY A 92 -12.31 -13.67 -15.19
N ARG A 93 -11.59 -12.74 -14.56
CA ARG A 93 -10.30 -12.97 -13.90
C ARG A 93 -9.93 -11.87 -12.91
N LEU A 94 -8.92 -12.14 -12.09
CA LEU A 94 -8.24 -11.15 -11.26
C LEU A 94 -6.74 -11.39 -11.33
N ASP A 95 -5.96 -10.36 -11.70
CA ASP A 95 -4.51 -10.45 -11.83
C ASP A 95 -3.76 -9.58 -10.84
N VAL A 96 -4.33 -8.43 -10.46
CA VAL A 96 -3.65 -7.43 -9.64
C VAL A 96 -4.59 -6.92 -8.55
N LEU A 97 -4.09 -6.87 -7.32
CA LEU A 97 -4.73 -6.18 -6.21
C LEU A 97 -3.81 -5.07 -5.72
N VAL A 98 -4.29 -3.83 -5.78
CA VAL A 98 -3.61 -2.65 -5.21
C VAL A 98 -4.35 -2.19 -3.97
N ASN A 99 -3.79 -2.45 -2.79
CA ASN A 99 -4.29 -2.01 -1.50
C ASN A 99 -3.77 -0.60 -1.21
N ASN A 100 -4.60 0.41 -1.50
CA ASN A 100 -4.23 1.82 -1.37
C ASN A 100 -5.18 2.62 -0.47
N ALA A 101 -6.39 2.15 -0.19
CA ALA A 101 -7.34 2.86 0.66
C ALA A 101 -6.73 3.27 2.02
N GLY A 102 -7.07 4.47 2.48
CA GLY A 102 -6.51 5.00 3.73
C GLY A 102 -7.20 6.25 4.23
N ILE A 103 -7.04 6.50 5.52
CA ILE A 103 -7.53 7.68 6.24
C ILE A 103 -6.44 8.19 7.19
N LEU A 104 -6.57 9.43 7.66
CA LEU A 104 -5.72 9.99 8.73
C LEU A 104 -6.57 10.42 9.93
N ARG A 105 -6.13 10.03 11.12
CA ARG A 105 -6.62 10.52 12.42
C ARG A 105 -5.43 10.74 13.32
N ASP A 106 -4.59 11.70 12.92
CA ASP A 106 -3.31 11.99 13.57
C ASP A 106 -3.55 12.65 14.92
N ARG A 107 -2.87 12.14 15.94
CA ARG A 107 -2.95 12.63 17.32
C ARG A 107 -1.71 12.23 18.11
N MET A 108 -1.23 13.10 18.96
CA MET A 108 -0.21 12.71 19.95
C MET A 108 -0.73 11.55 20.80
N LEU A 109 0.09 10.53 21.02
CA LEU A 109 -0.29 9.28 21.71
C LEU A 109 -1.08 9.51 23.00
N VAL A 110 -0.65 10.47 23.83
CA VAL A 110 -1.29 10.77 25.12
C VAL A 110 -2.71 11.34 25.00
N ASN A 111 -3.11 11.78 23.80
CA ASN A 111 -4.41 12.39 23.52
C ASN A 111 -5.23 11.58 22.52
N MET A 112 -4.70 10.45 22.02
CA MET A 112 -5.35 9.62 21.02
C MET A 112 -6.53 8.87 21.62
N ALA A 113 -7.71 9.02 21.04
CA ALA A 113 -8.89 8.25 21.42
C ALA A 113 -8.88 6.85 20.80
N GLU A 114 -9.50 5.87 21.49
CA GLU A 114 -9.65 4.50 21.01
C GLU A 114 -10.27 4.44 19.60
N GLY A 115 -11.32 5.22 19.33
CA GLY A 115 -11.95 5.29 18.01
C GLY A 115 -11.06 5.86 16.89
N GLU A 116 -10.08 6.74 17.23
CA GLU A 116 -9.08 7.22 16.26
C GLU A 116 -8.08 6.10 15.91
N TRP A 117 -7.70 5.29 16.89
CA TRP A 117 -6.88 4.12 16.70
C TRP A 117 -7.60 3.06 15.86
N ASP A 118 -8.79 2.64 16.28
CA ASP A 118 -9.56 1.57 15.65
C ASP A 118 -9.91 1.88 14.19
N ALA A 119 -10.31 3.11 13.90
CA ALA A 119 -10.63 3.52 12.53
C ALA A 119 -9.40 3.39 11.60
N VAL A 120 -8.23 3.86 12.05
CA VAL A 120 -7.00 3.79 11.24
C VAL A 120 -6.53 2.35 11.05
N ILE A 121 -6.48 1.55 12.12
CA ILE A 121 -6.12 0.13 12.03
C ILE A 121 -7.14 -0.62 11.14
N GLY A 122 -8.43 -0.32 11.29
CA GLY A 122 -9.50 -0.92 10.51
C GLY A 122 -9.35 -0.69 9.01
N VAL A 123 -9.19 0.56 8.59
CA VAL A 123 -9.09 0.89 7.16
C VAL A 123 -7.76 0.45 6.56
N HIS A 124 -6.64 0.70 7.25
CA HIS A 124 -5.33 0.41 6.70
C HIS A 124 -4.94 -1.06 6.82
N LEU A 125 -4.81 -1.59 8.04
CA LEU A 125 -4.25 -2.93 8.23
C LEU A 125 -5.28 -4.02 7.94
N LYS A 126 -6.48 -3.94 8.53
CA LYS A 126 -7.55 -4.89 8.23
C LYS A 126 -8.05 -4.74 6.79
N GLY A 127 -8.15 -3.49 6.27
CA GLY A 127 -8.54 -3.20 4.89
C GLY A 127 -7.49 -3.61 3.83
N THR A 128 -6.24 -3.86 4.22
CA THR A 128 -5.24 -4.56 3.39
C THR A 128 -5.40 -6.07 3.50
N PHE A 129 -5.62 -6.59 4.70
CA PHE A 129 -5.79 -8.02 4.95
C PHE A 129 -7.01 -8.61 4.24
N GLY A 130 -8.20 -8.00 4.37
CA GLY A 130 -9.46 -8.52 3.84
C GLY A 130 -9.41 -8.79 2.33
N PRO A 131 -9.19 -7.78 1.48
CA PRO A 131 -9.08 -7.99 0.03
C PRO A 131 -7.98 -8.98 -0.35
N THR A 132 -6.80 -8.89 0.30
CA THR A 132 -5.69 -9.81 0.04
C THR A 132 -6.05 -11.26 0.36
N ARG A 133 -6.73 -11.51 1.48
CA ARG A 133 -7.17 -12.85 1.89
C ARG A 133 -8.14 -13.46 0.86
N HIS A 134 -9.08 -12.67 0.33
CA HIS A 134 -10.03 -13.14 -0.67
C HIS A 134 -9.38 -13.37 -2.03
N ALA A 135 -8.53 -12.44 -2.50
CA ALA A 135 -7.76 -12.59 -3.74
C ALA A 135 -6.83 -13.82 -3.68
N ALA A 136 -6.09 -14.00 -2.58
CA ALA A 136 -5.21 -15.15 -2.38
C ALA A 136 -5.98 -16.49 -2.38
N ALA A 137 -7.19 -16.52 -1.80
CA ALA A 137 -8.04 -17.69 -1.86
C ALA A 137 -8.46 -18.03 -3.29
N HIS A 138 -8.89 -17.01 -4.07
CA HIS A 138 -9.24 -17.17 -5.47
C HIS A 138 -8.06 -17.75 -6.28
N TRP A 139 -6.90 -17.15 -6.21
CA TRP A 139 -5.70 -17.63 -6.93
C TRP A 139 -5.28 -19.04 -6.51
N ARG A 140 -5.37 -19.35 -5.21
CA ARG A 140 -5.11 -20.73 -4.73
C ARG A 140 -6.05 -21.76 -5.35
N GLU A 141 -7.34 -21.46 -5.48
CA GLU A 141 -8.30 -22.39 -6.09
C GLU A 141 -8.04 -22.57 -7.59
N LEU A 142 -7.63 -21.51 -8.32
CA LEU A 142 -7.18 -21.62 -9.70
C LEU A 142 -5.98 -22.58 -9.84
N VAL A 143 -4.96 -22.43 -9.00
CA VAL A 143 -3.79 -23.33 -9.00
C VAL A 143 -4.18 -24.77 -8.70
N LYS A 144 -5.12 -25.00 -7.74
CA LYS A 144 -5.65 -26.35 -7.46
C LYS A 144 -6.42 -26.94 -8.63
N ALA A 145 -7.08 -26.11 -9.43
CA ALA A 145 -7.74 -26.51 -10.66
C ALA A 145 -6.77 -26.80 -11.82
N GLY A 146 -5.46 -26.59 -11.62
CA GLY A 146 -4.41 -26.83 -12.62
C GLY A 146 -4.11 -25.61 -13.48
N GLU A 147 -4.64 -24.44 -13.16
CA GLU A 147 -4.38 -23.22 -13.90
C GLU A 147 -3.05 -22.57 -13.50
N THR A 148 -2.43 -21.85 -14.42
CA THR A 148 -1.24 -21.04 -14.14
C THR A 148 -1.66 -19.65 -13.70
N VAL A 149 -1.21 -19.24 -12.52
CA VAL A 149 -1.43 -17.91 -11.96
C VAL A 149 -0.15 -17.08 -12.09
N ASP A 150 -0.32 -15.82 -12.50
CA ASP A 150 0.72 -14.78 -12.53
C ASP A 150 0.12 -13.50 -11.96
N ALA A 151 -0.03 -13.46 -10.62
CA ALA A 151 -0.76 -12.40 -9.94
C ALA A 151 0.16 -11.49 -9.11
N ARG A 152 -0.35 -10.29 -8.79
CA ARG A 152 0.39 -9.24 -8.08
C ARG A 152 -0.44 -8.67 -6.93
N ILE A 153 0.18 -8.52 -5.78
CA ILE A 153 -0.31 -7.72 -4.66
C ILE A 153 0.63 -6.52 -4.51
N ILE A 154 0.06 -5.33 -4.49
CA ILE A 154 0.78 -4.09 -4.29
C ILE A 154 0.13 -3.36 -3.11
N ASN A 155 0.85 -3.30 -1.99
CA ASN A 155 0.38 -2.67 -0.77
C ASN A 155 0.92 -1.24 -0.65
N THR A 156 0.23 -0.40 0.12
CA THR A 156 0.68 0.96 0.40
C THR A 156 1.07 1.08 1.87
N THR A 157 2.37 1.08 2.14
CA THR A 157 2.96 1.43 3.43
C THR A 157 3.25 2.94 3.48
N SER A 158 4.19 3.39 4.30
CA SER A 158 4.56 4.81 4.45
C SER A 158 5.94 4.92 5.09
N PRO A 159 6.70 6.00 4.83
CA PRO A 159 7.86 6.36 5.64
C PRO A 159 7.55 6.42 7.13
N SER A 160 6.35 6.88 7.51
CA SER A 160 5.88 6.89 8.92
C SER A 160 5.83 5.50 9.55
N GLY A 161 5.55 4.45 8.75
CA GLY A 161 5.54 3.07 9.22
C GLY A 161 6.93 2.41 9.22
N ILE A 162 7.86 2.92 8.43
CA ILE A 162 9.22 2.38 8.31
C ILE A 162 10.15 3.07 9.31
N TYR A 163 10.10 4.40 9.41
CA TYR A 163 11.04 5.22 10.20
C TYR A 163 10.40 5.86 11.42
N GLY A 164 9.07 5.90 11.50
CA GLY A 164 8.31 6.57 12.55
C GLY A 164 8.01 8.03 12.24
N ASN A 165 6.89 8.53 12.77
CA ASN A 165 6.52 9.95 12.70
C ASN A 165 5.75 10.36 13.95
N VAL A 166 6.11 11.49 14.53
CA VAL A 166 5.47 12.04 15.74
C VAL A 166 4.01 12.39 15.44
N GLY A 167 3.10 11.99 16.33
CA GLY A 167 1.65 12.23 16.18
C GLY A 167 0.93 11.18 15.33
N GLN A 168 1.63 10.18 14.78
CA GLN A 168 1.09 9.15 13.91
C GLN A 168 1.24 7.73 14.49
N THR A 169 1.07 7.54 15.78
CA THR A 169 1.26 6.23 16.41
C THR A 169 0.31 5.17 15.84
N ASN A 170 -0.97 5.51 15.59
CA ASN A 170 -1.95 4.62 14.94
C ASN A 170 -1.58 4.35 13.47
N TYR A 171 -1.33 5.39 12.70
CA TYR A 171 -1.01 5.31 11.29
C TYR A 171 0.34 4.59 11.06
N GLY A 172 1.39 4.99 11.81
CA GLY A 172 2.70 4.35 11.76
C GLY A 172 2.64 2.87 12.10
N ALA A 173 1.90 2.50 13.15
CA ALA A 173 1.71 1.09 13.52
C ALA A 173 1.00 0.29 12.42
N ALA A 174 -0.08 0.85 11.81
CA ALA A 174 -0.77 0.21 10.71
C ALA A 174 0.15 0.01 9.50
N LYS A 175 0.92 1.04 9.13
CA LYS A 175 1.82 1.02 7.97
C LYS A 175 3.04 0.12 8.18
N ALA A 176 3.60 0.05 9.40
CA ALA A 176 4.60 -0.96 9.78
C ALA A 176 4.03 -2.38 9.68
N GLY A 177 2.79 -2.58 10.15
CA GLY A 177 2.07 -3.84 10.00
C GLY A 177 1.90 -4.25 8.54
N ILE A 178 1.57 -3.31 7.64
CA ILE A 178 1.47 -3.57 6.19
C ILE A 178 2.83 -3.95 5.60
N ALA A 179 3.92 -3.30 6.02
CA ALA A 179 5.27 -3.66 5.56
C ALA A 179 5.62 -5.11 5.93
N ALA A 180 5.39 -5.51 7.18
CA ALA A 180 5.57 -6.89 7.64
C ALA A 180 4.64 -7.87 6.91
N PHE A 181 3.35 -7.52 6.78
CA PHE A 181 2.36 -8.31 6.04
C PHE A 181 2.79 -8.56 4.60
N THR A 182 3.37 -7.56 3.93
CA THR A 182 3.88 -7.67 2.55
C THR A 182 4.98 -8.73 2.44
N VAL A 183 5.96 -8.70 3.35
CA VAL A 183 7.07 -9.67 3.35
C VAL A 183 6.56 -11.08 3.61
N ILE A 184 5.67 -11.25 4.59
CA ILE A 184 5.13 -12.57 4.95
C ILE A 184 4.23 -13.11 3.84
N SER A 185 3.32 -12.30 3.29
CA SER A 185 2.45 -12.72 2.18
C SER A 185 3.23 -13.07 0.92
N ALA A 186 4.35 -12.38 0.65
CA ALA A 186 5.27 -12.74 -0.43
C ALA A 186 5.78 -14.18 -0.28
N MET A 187 6.25 -14.54 0.93
CA MET A 187 6.76 -15.89 1.23
C MET A 187 5.67 -16.97 1.14
N GLU A 188 4.47 -16.66 1.64
CA GLU A 188 3.36 -17.63 1.68
C GLU A 188 2.73 -17.90 0.30
N LEU A 189 2.68 -16.87 -0.56
CA LEU A 189 1.94 -16.90 -1.81
C LEU A 189 2.81 -17.17 -3.04
N GLU A 190 4.14 -17.16 -2.92
CA GLU A 190 5.08 -17.46 -4.02
C GLU A 190 4.75 -18.77 -4.73
N ARG A 191 4.44 -19.82 -3.97
CA ARG A 191 4.06 -21.15 -4.51
C ARG A 191 2.80 -21.15 -5.35
N TYR A 192 1.99 -20.08 -5.28
CA TYR A 192 0.79 -19.91 -6.09
C TYR A 192 1.01 -18.94 -7.27
N GLY A 193 2.24 -18.54 -7.54
CA GLY A 193 2.54 -17.61 -8.64
C GLY A 193 2.15 -16.15 -8.34
N VAL A 194 2.06 -15.77 -7.07
CA VAL A 194 1.70 -14.42 -6.62
C VAL A 194 2.92 -13.72 -6.06
N THR A 195 3.23 -12.52 -6.54
CA THR A 195 4.20 -11.63 -5.89
C THR A 195 3.48 -10.61 -4.99
N SER A 196 4.10 -10.24 -3.89
CA SER A 196 3.59 -9.22 -2.97
C SER A 196 4.69 -8.21 -2.67
N ASN A 197 4.43 -6.94 -3.02
CA ASN A 197 5.33 -5.83 -2.78
C ASN A 197 4.58 -4.66 -2.15
N ALA A 198 5.31 -3.69 -1.60
CA ALA A 198 4.71 -2.47 -1.09
C ALA A 198 5.42 -1.23 -1.63
N ILE A 199 4.69 -0.12 -1.66
CA ILE A 199 5.24 1.20 -1.87
C ILE A 199 5.10 2.03 -0.60
N ALA A 200 6.06 2.91 -0.35
CA ALA A 200 6.05 3.97 0.66
C ALA A 200 6.09 5.31 -0.07
N PRO A 201 4.93 5.85 -0.48
CA PRO A 201 4.88 7.04 -1.32
C PRO A 201 5.14 8.30 -0.51
N ALA A 202 5.87 9.26 -1.12
CA ALA A 202 5.96 10.65 -0.68
C ALA A 202 5.29 11.54 -1.74
N ALA A 203 4.01 11.84 -1.54
CA ALA A 203 3.20 12.65 -2.45
C ALA A 203 2.30 13.61 -1.68
N ILE A 204 2.09 14.80 -2.25
CA ILE A 204 1.08 15.74 -1.76
C ILE A 204 -0.28 15.28 -2.27
N THR A 205 -1.17 15.00 -1.36
CA THR A 205 -2.55 14.64 -1.62
C THR A 205 -3.44 15.44 -0.68
N ARG A 206 -4.74 15.38 -0.88
CA ARG A 206 -5.71 15.93 0.08
C ARG A 206 -5.41 15.53 1.54
N MET A 207 -4.90 14.30 1.75
CA MET A 207 -4.57 13.77 3.08
C MET A 207 -3.33 14.45 3.72
N THR A 208 -2.43 15.00 2.93
CA THR A 208 -1.16 15.56 3.40
C THR A 208 -1.09 17.08 3.28
N GLU A 209 -2.01 17.71 2.54
CA GLU A 209 -2.04 19.16 2.29
C GLU A 209 -2.13 19.98 3.58
N ASP A 210 -2.96 19.52 4.53
CA ASP A 210 -3.16 20.15 5.83
C ASP A 210 -2.00 19.94 6.82
N LEU A 211 -1.04 19.05 6.51
CA LEU A 211 0.15 18.78 7.34
C LEU A 211 1.27 19.82 7.14
N GLY A 212 0.95 21.02 6.67
CA GLY A 212 1.91 22.12 6.46
C GLY A 212 2.64 22.05 5.10
N MET A 213 2.31 21.10 4.24
CA MET A 213 2.91 20.98 2.91
C MET A 213 2.46 22.09 1.94
N GLY A 214 1.42 22.84 2.26
CA GLY A 214 0.97 24.01 1.49
C GLY A 214 1.98 25.17 1.42
N GLN A 215 2.99 25.19 2.30
CA GLN A 215 4.03 26.22 2.38
C GLN A 215 5.31 25.86 1.58
N LEU A 216 5.36 24.67 0.97
CA LEU A 216 6.50 24.26 0.14
C LEU A 216 6.58 25.09 -1.14
N ASP A 217 7.79 25.25 -1.66
CA ASP A 217 8.01 25.89 -2.97
C ASP A 217 7.39 25.05 -4.11
N GLU A 218 7.15 25.69 -5.25
CA GLU A 218 6.47 25.07 -6.39
C GLU A 218 7.26 23.90 -7.00
N GLU A 219 8.58 23.91 -6.95
CA GLU A 219 9.41 22.80 -7.43
C GLU A 219 9.26 21.58 -6.53
N THR A 220 9.26 21.77 -5.22
CA THR A 220 9.03 20.71 -4.24
C THR A 220 7.61 20.16 -4.38
N LYS A 221 6.59 21.00 -4.52
CA LYS A 221 5.21 20.56 -4.77
C LYS A 221 5.10 19.73 -6.05
N ALA A 222 5.71 20.18 -7.14
CA ALA A 222 5.72 19.47 -8.41
C ALA A 222 6.38 18.08 -8.29
N SER A 223 7.47 17.97 -7.52
CA SER A 223 8.14 16.68 -7.27
C SER A 223 7.36 15.74 -6.34
N MET A 224 6.36 16.25 -5.66
CA MET A 224 5.47 15.47 -4.79
C MET A 224 4.08 15.27 -5.40
N ALA A 225 3.92 15.54 -6.69
CA ALA A 225 2.63 15.31 -7.34
C ALA A 225 2.28 13.81 -7.39
N PRO A 226 1.00 13.43 -7.19
CA PRO A 226 0.57 12.03 -7.08
C PRO A 226 0.94 11.15 -8.29
N HIS A 227 0.99 11.71 -9.48
CA HIS A 227 1.29 10.96 -10.70
C HIS A 227 2.68 10.32 -10.72
N TRP A 228 3.66 10.85 -9.93
CA TRP A 228 5.00 10.27 -9.84
C TRP A 228 5.03 8.88 -9.20
N ILE A 229 3.99 8.53 -8.46
CA ILE A 229 3.90 7.23 -7.77
C ILE A 229 3.37 6.15 -8.72
N ALA A 230 2.56 6.50 -9.70
CA ALA A 230 1.89 5.54 -10.58
C ALA A 230 2.84 4.69 -11.46
N PRO A 231 3.98 5.17 -11.96
CA PRO A 231 4.87 4.36 -12.81
C PRO A 231 5.37 3.08 -12.16
N ILE A 232 5.86 3.13 -10.91
CA ILE A 232 6.34 1.92 -10.22
C ILE A 232 5.19 0.94 -9.93
N VAL A 233 4.00 1.44 -9.55
CA VAL A 233 2.82 0.60 -9.32
C VAL A 233 2.40 -0.10 -10.61
N THR A 234 2.40 0.62 -11.73
CA THR A 234 2.08 0.07 -13.04
C THR A 234 3.09 -0.99 -13.48
N TRP A 235 4.39 -0.75 -13.28
CA TRP A 235 5.42 -1.74 -13.56
C TRP A 235 5.29 -2.97 -12.64
N LEU A 236 5.07 -2.78 -11.34
CA LEU A 236 4.83 -3.89 -10.40
C LEU A 236 3.57 -4.70 -10.76
N ALA A 237 2.57 -4.09 -11.36
CA ALA A 237 1.35 -4.75 -11.83
C ALA A 237 1.59 -5.57 -13.12
N SER A 238 2.66 -5.33 -13.86
CA SER A 238 2.95 -5.99 -15.13
C SER A 238 3.53 -7.41 -14.96
N ALA A 239 3.66 -8.14 -16.06
CA ALA A 239 4.35 -9.42 -16.09
C ALA A 239 5.87 -9.27 -15.90
N GLU A 240 6.45 -8.12 -16.22
CA GLU A 240 7.89 -7.85 -16.12
C GLU A 240 8.41 -7.90 -14.69
N SER A 241 7.54 -7.62 -13.68
CA SER A 241 7.90 -7.61 -12.26
C SER A 241 7.94 -9.00 -11.60
N LYS A 242 7.72 -10.09 -12.35
CA LYS A 242 7.61 -11.46 -11.82
C LYS A 242 8.75 -11.88 -10.89
N GLY A 243 9.95 -11.37 -11.09
CA GLY A 243 11.13 -11.68 -10.26
C GLY A 243 11.26 -10.82 -8.98
N VAL A 244 10.32 -9.90 -8.74
CA VAL A 244 10.37 -8.95 -7.61
C VAL A 244 9.24 -9.26 -6.64
N THR A 245 9.58 -9.69 -5.43
CA THR A 245 8.62 -9.99 -4.35
C THR A 245 9.20 -9.70 -2.97
N GLY A 246 8.36 -9.37 -2.01
CA GLY A 246 8.75 -9.07 -0.63
C GLY A 246 9.52 -7.76 -0.48
N ARG A 247 9.39 -6.82 -1.43
CA ARG A 247 10.13 -5.55 -1.42
C ARG A 247 9.23 -4.37 -1.08
N ILE A 248 9.86 -3.36 -0.50
CA ILE A 248 9.23 -2.08 -0.17
C ILE A 248 9.98 -1.00 -0.95
N PHE A 249 9.26 -0.23 -1.75
CA PHE A 249 9.81 0.84 -2.57
C PHE A 249 9.40 2.20 -2.02
N GLN A 250 10.36 3.04 -1.65
CA GLN A 250 10.12 4.45 -1.43
C GLN A 250 10.06 5.16 -2.78
N VAL A 251 9.09 6.04 -2.96
CA VAL A 251 8.89 6.70 -4.25
C VAL A 251 8.35 8.12 -4.10
N SER A 252 8.95 9.03 -4.86
CA SER A 252 8.53 10.42 -5.07
C SER A 252 8.90 10.83 -6.49
N GLY A 253 8.67 12.07 -6.89
CA GLY A 253 9.19 12.59 -8.17
C GLY A 253 10.69 12.87 -8.17
N ARG A 254 11.36 12.68 -7.03
CA ARG A 254 12.81 12.90 -6.90
C ARG A 254 13.60 11.60 -6.74
N GLU A 255 12.96 10.54 -6.25
CA GLU A 255 13.65 9.32 -5.86
C GLU A 255 12.77 8.09 -6.02
N LEU A 256 13.39 7.00 -6.43
CA LEU A 256 12.88 5.65 -6.33
C LEU A 256 13.96 4.80 -5.65
N ALA A 257 13.69 4.34 -4.43
CA ALA A 257 14.63 3.58 -3.62
C ALA A 257 13.98 2.30 -3.07
N VAL A 258 14.79 1.34 -2.65
CA VAL A 258 14.35 0.18 -1.86
C VAL A 258 14.56 0.49 -0.40
N ALA A 259 13.49 0.46 0.41
CA ALA A 259 13.64 0.41 1.86
C ALA A 259 14.10 -0.98 2.26
N GLU A 260 15.35 -1.10 2.71
CA GLU A 260 15.88 -2.37 3.20
C GLU A 260 15.20 -2.75 4.52
N GLY A 261 14.89 -4.03 4.67
CA GLY A 261 14.27 -4.55 5.87
C GLY A 261 15.24 -4.67 7.05
N TRP A 262 14.73 -5.18 8.18
CA TRP A 262 15.53 -5.41 9.38
C TRP A 262 16.64 -6.42 9.11
N HIS A 263 17.88 -6.07 9.47
CA HIS A 263 19.04 -6.93 9.50
C HIS A 263 19.49 -7.11 10.94
N LYS A 264 20.09 -8.28 11.27
CA LYS A 264 20.67 -8.49 12.57
C LYS A 264 21.90 -7.56 12.74
N GLY A 265 21.84 -6.70 13.75
CA GLY A 265 22.92 -5.81 14.13
C GLY A 265 24.02 -6.53 14.93
N PRO A 266 24.85 -5.76 15.69
CA PRO A 266 25.87 -6.31 16.57
C PRO A 266 25.26 -7.30 17.56
N ALA A 267 26.08 -8.28 18.01
CA ALA A 267 25.62 -9.32 18.91
C ALA A 267 26.73 -9.68 19.91
N VAL A 268 26.35 -9.93 21.16
CA VAL A 268 27.22 -10.40 22.23
C VAL A 268 26.67 -11.68 22.83
N THR A 269 27.49 -12.40 23.59
CA THR A 269 27.03 -13.54 24.40
C THR A 269 26.22 -13.01 25.58
N PRO A 270 24.97 -13.46 25.79
CA PRO A 270 24.18 -13.00 26.93
C PRO A 270 24.69 -13.57 28.27
N THR A 271 24.30 -12.92 29.36
CA THR A 271 24.44 -13.42 30.73
C THR A 271 23.05 -13.65 31.33
N ASP A 272 22.95 -14.52 32.33
CA ASP A 272 21.75 -14.74 33.13
C ASP A 272 21.69 -13.84 34.38
N ASP A 273 22.77 -13.08 34.65
CA ASP A 273 22.80 -12.10 35.72
C ASP A 273 22.34 -10.72 35.20
N PRO A 274 21.16 -10.20 35.63
CA PRO A 274 20.66 -8.91 35.18
C PRO A 274 21.55 -7.72 35.59
N THR A 275 22.44 -7.89 36.57
CA THR A 275 23.38 -6.83 37.00
C THR A 275 24.55 -6.64 36.03
N GLU A 276 24.82 -7.64 35.18
CA GLU A 276 25.88 -7.62 34.16
C GLU A 276 25.38 -7.19 32.77
N ILE A 277 24.04 -7.06 32.57
CA ILE A 277 23.45 -6.72 31.27
C ILE A 277 23.83 -5.30 30.81
N GLY A 278 23.97 -4.35 31.74
CA GLY A 278 24.23 -2.94 31.38
C GLY A 278 25.47 -2.73 30.49
N PRO A 279 26.66 -3.28 30.87
CA PRO A 279 27.83 -3.22 30.02
C PRO A 279 27.66 -3.85 28.63
N LEU A 280 26.98 -4.99 28.53
CA LEU A 280 26.70 -5.67 27.25
C LEU A 280 25.80 -4.82 26.33
N VAL A 281 24.77 -4.18 26.88
CA VAL A 281 23.93 -3.26 26.13
C VAL A 281 24.73 -2.04 25.68
N ALA A 282 25.61 -1.48 26.50
CA ALA A 282 26.46 -0.37 26.12
C ALA A 282 27.39 -0.72 24.94
N GLU A 283 27.97 -1.93 24.93
CA GLU A 283 28.78 -2.47 23.82
C GLU A 283 27.93 -2.57 22.54
N LEU A 284 26.73 -3.17 22.61
CA LEU A 284 25.82 -3.28 21.48
C LEU A 284 25.43 -1.90 20.91
N MET A 285 25.12 -0.92 21.77
CA MET A 285 24.72 0.41 21.34
C MET A 285 25.85 1.24 20.72
N ALA A 286 27.11 0.95 21.06
CA ALA A 286 28.26 1.63 20.47
C ALA A 286 28.47 1.27 18.99
N ASP A 287 28.10 0.05 18.62
CA ASP A 287 28.28 -0.49 17.27
C ASP A 287 26.96 -0.53 16.45
N ALA A 288 25.80 -0.33 17.11
CA ALA A 288 24.51 -0.34 16.43
C ALA A 288 24.32 0.94 15.60
N ARG A 289 23.75 0.77 14.39
CA ARG A 289 23.30 1.94 13.59
C ARG A 289 22.18 2.67 14.33
N PRO A 290 22.17 4.01 14.32
CA PRO A 290 21.03 4.78 14.86
C PRO A 290 19.75 4.50 14.05
N ASN A 291 18.60 4.86 14.62
CA ASN A 291 17.36 4.86 13.86
C ASN A 291 17.44 5.94 12.77
N ALA A 292 16.98 5.60 11.57
CA ALA A 292 16.92 6.56 10.49
C ALA A 292 15.89 7.67 10.76
N ASP A 293 16.07 8.81 10.10
CA ASP A 293 15.08 9.88 10.03
C ASP A 293 13.90 9.50 9.11
N MET A 294 12.91 10.40 8.98
CA MET A 294 11.74 10.22 8.11
C MET A 294 12.08 10.06 6.60
N PHE A 295 13.30 10.37 6.21
CA PHE A 295 13.78 10.25 4.84
C PHE A 295 14.65 9.00 4.63
N GLY A 296 14.91 8.24 5.70
CA GLY A 296 15.73 7.04 5.66
C GLY A 296 17.23 7.27 5.85
N ASN A 297 17.65 8.49 6.22
CA ASN A 297 19.04 8.80 6.48
C ASN A 297 19.42 8.45 7.92
N ASP A 298 20.69 8.06 8.15
CA ASP A 298 21.24 7.87 9.49
C ASP A 298 21.24 9.23 10.23
N ASN A 299 20.73 9.26 11.47
CA ASN A 299 20.72 10.43 12.36
C ASN A 299 22.06 10.62 13.05
#